data_f158142d6bdf52a9021ceae490413190
#
_entry.id   f158142d6bdf52a9021ceae490413190
#
_cell.length_a   1.000
_cell.length_b   1.000
_cell.length_c   1.000
_cell.angle_alpha   90.00
_cell.angle_beta   90.00
_cell.angle_gamma   90.00
#
_symmetry.space_group_name_H-M   'P 1'
#
loop_
_entity.id
_entity.type
_entity.pdbx_description
1 polymer ?
#
loop_
_entity_poly.entity_id
_entity_poly.type
_entity_poly.pdbx_seq_one_letter_code
_entity_poly.pdbx_strand_id
1 'polypeptide(L)'
;MGPFFYDRRVSVTPIRLFGDPVLRTPAAPVVDFDAELRGLVGDLTETMFAAGGAGLAAPQIGVGLRVFTWFVDGEVGHLINPDVTPVGEETEEGPEGCLSIPGFRWDCRRHLHVVASGWNMHGDPVRVEGSELLARAVQHETDHLDGVLFVDRLDPGARAAAFAELEAAEWSGMAEYLPVPAPVVKVSPH
;
A
#
# COMPACT_ATOMS: atom_id res chain seq x y z
N MET A 1 13.24 4.62 -39.19
CA MET A 1 12.38 3.87 -38.25
C MET A 1 12.77 4.34 -36.85
N GLY A 2 12.00 5.27 -36.30
CA GLY A 2 12.24 5.80 -34.94
C GLY A 2 11.75 4.82 -33.89
N PRO A 3 12.34 4.83 -32.70
CA PRO A 3 11.91 3.95 -31.63
C PRO A 3 10.49 4.36 -31.22
N PHE A 4 9.57 3.40 -31.25
CA PHE A 4 8.26 3.54 -30.62
C PHE A 4 8.49 3.66 -29.12
N PHE A 5 8.45 4.89 -28.60
CA PHE A 5 8.25 5.13 -27.18
C PHE A 5 6.80 4.69 -26.88
N TYR A 6 6.64 3.53 -26.32
CA TYR A 6 5.40 3.14 -25.66
C TYR A 6 5.31 4.00 -24.39
N ASP A 7 4.71 5.18 -24.55
CA ASP A 7 4.26 5.97 -23.40
C ASP A 7 3.07 5.23 -22.79
N ARG A 8 3.37 4.28 -21.90
CA ARG A 8 2.35 3.62 -21.09
C ARG A 8 1.80 4.68 -20.15
N ARG A 9 0.62 5.18 -20.49
CA ARG A 9 -0.10 6.11 -19.60
C ARG A 9 -0.37 5.38 -18.29
N VAL A 10 0.06 5.97 -17.19
CA VAL A 10 -0.31 5.51 -15.84
C VAL A 10 -1.82 5.59 -15.68
N SER A 11 -2.40 4.66 -14.94
CA SER A 11 -3.85 4.53 -14.83
C SER A 11 -4.27 4.16 -13.40
N VAL A 12 -5.47 4.60 -13.04
CA VAL A 12 -6.13 4.11 -11.82
C VAL A 12 -6.56 2.66 -12.07
N THR A 13 -6.13 1.77 -11.20
CA THR A 13 -6.34 0.32 -11.30
C THR A 13 -7.32 -0.14 -10.22
N PRO A 14 -8.17 -1.16 -10.47
CA PRO A 14 -9.00 -1.75 -9.43
C PRO A 14 -8.18 -2.26 -8.25
N ILE A 15 -8.68 -2.03 -7.03
CA ILE A 15 -8.06 -2.50 -5.79
C ILE A 15 -8.72 -3.81 -5.38
N ARG A 16 -7.88 -4.83 -5.12
CA ARG A 16 -8.30 -6.15 -4.65
C ARG A 16 -8.81 -6.05 -3.22
N LEU A 17 -9.92 -6.74 -2.95
CA LEU A 17 -10.56 -6.73 -1.64
C LEU A 17 -10.16 -7.93 -0.79
N PHE A 18 -10.31 -7.78 0.51
CA PHE A 18 -10.15 -8.86 1.49
C PHE A 18 -10.86 -10.14 1.03
N GLY A 19 -10.12 -11.26 1.04
CA GLY A 19 -10.58 -12.55 0.50
C GLY A 19 -9.92 -12.91 -0.82
N ASP A 20 -9.36 -11.95 -1.58
CA ASP A 20 -8.58 -12.28 -2.77
C ASP A 20 -7.27 -12.99 -2.38
N PRO A 21 -6.97 -14.17 -2.96
CA PRO A 21 -5.75 -14.94 -2.65
C PRO A 21 -4.45 -14.16 -2.87
N VAL A 22 -4.43 -13.18 -3.79
CA VAL A 22 -3.22 -12.36 -4.06
C VAL A 22 -2.75 -11.63 -2.81
N LEU A 23 -3.67 -11.21 -1.93
CA LEU A 23 -3.36 -10.50 -0.68
C LEU A 23 -2.74 -11.39 0.39
N ARG A 24 -2.82 -12.71 0.22
CA ARG A 24 -2.26 -13.72 1.13
C ARG A 24 -1.04 -14.43 0.56
N THR A 25 -0.61 -14.05 -0.64
CA THR A 25 0.52 -14.66 -1.34
C THR A 25 1.75 -13.75 -1.21
N PRO A 26 2.87 -14.23 -0.65
CA PRO A 26 4.10 -13.45 -0.62
C PRO A 26 4.51 -13.01 -2.03
N ALA A 27 4.81 -11.73 -2.18
CA ALA A 27 5.21 -11.13 -3.44
C ALA A 27 6.66 -11.50 -3.81
N ALA A 28 6.91 -11.69 -5.10
CA ALA A 28 8.23 -11.99 -5.62
C ALA A 28 9.13 -10.73 -5.67
N PRO A 29 10.45 -10.88 -5.47
CA PRO A 29 11.39 -9.79 -5.67
C PRO A 29 11.37 -9.28 -7.11
N VAL A 30 11.52 -7.98 -7.27
CA VAL A 30 11.80 -7.36 -8.57
C VAL A 30 13.24 -7.64 -8.95
N VAL A 31 13.46 -8.09 -10.19
CA VAL A 31 14.80 -8.34 -10.73
C VAL A 31 15.15 -7.41 -11.89
N ASP A 32 14.14 -6.94 -12.63
CA ASP A 32 14.30 -6.05 -13.77
C ASP A 32 13.76 -4.64 -13.46
N PHE A 33 14.63 -3.63 -13.57
CA PHE A 33 14.30 -2.22 -13.33
C PHE A 33 14.03 -1.51 -14.66
N ASP A 34 12.98 -1.93 -15.33
CA ASP A 34 12.63 -1.55 -16.69
C ASP A 34 11.47 -0.53 -16.77
N ALA A 35 10.95 -0.31 -17.97
CA ALA A 35 9.84 0.59 -18.20
C ALA A 35 8.51 0.06 -17.62
N GLU A 36 8.34 -1.26 -17.53
CA GLU A 36 7.13 -1.86 -16.96
C GLU A 36 7.09 -1.63 -15.45
N LEU A 37 8.22 -1.76 -14.76
CA LEU A 37 8.33 -1.43 -13.34
C LEU A 37 8.00 0.05 -13.08
N ARG A 38 8.52 0.97 -13.91
CA ARG A 38 8.19 2.40 -13.79
C ARG A 38 6.70 2.67 -14.00
N GLY A 39 6.09 1.96 -14.96
CA GLY A 39 4.64 1.99 -15.17
C GLY A 39 3.86 1.50 -13.96
N LEU A 40 4.29 0.40 -13.33
CA LEU A 40 3.68 -0.14 -12.11
C LEU A 40 3.74 0.87 -10.95
N VAL A 41 4.88 1.51 -10.73
CA VAL A 41 5.02 2.55 -9.69
C VAL A 41 4.07 3.73 -9.97
N GLY A 42 3.91 4.11 -11.23
CA GLY A 42 2.95 5.13 -11.66
C GLY A 42 1.51 4.72 -11.39
N ASP A 43 1.10 3.52 -11.80
CA ASP A 43 -0.25 2.97 -11.58
C ASP A 43 -0.58 2.89 -10.07
N LEU A 44 0.38 2.45 -9.24
CA LEU A 44 0.23 2.44 -7.78
C LEU A 44 0.02 3.84 -7.22
N THR A 45 0.82 4.80 -7.65
CA THR A 45 0.76 6.18 -7.16
C THR A 45 -0.58 6.83 -7.53
N GLU A 46 -1.02 6.73 -8.78
CA GLU A 46 -2.30 7.27 -9.24
C GLU A 46 -3.49 6.60 -8.55
N THR A 47 -3.44 5.27 -8.39
CA THR A 47 -4.50 4.52 -7.70
C THR A 47 -4.57 4.89 -6.21
N MET A 48 -3.43 5.02 -5.54
CA MET A 48 -3.35 5.48 -4.15
C MET A 48 -3.99 6.86 -3.97
N PHE A 49 -3.67 7.83 -4.83
CA PHE A 49 -4.27 9.17 -4.78
C PHE A 49 -5.76 9.14 -5.05
N ALA A 50 -6.21 8.38 -6.06
CA ALA A 50 -7.63 8.23 -6.38
C ALA A 50 -8.43 7.63 -5.22
N ALA A 51 -7.82 6.71 -4.47
CA ALA A 51 -8.43 6.07 -3.31
C ALA A 51 -8.30 6.88 -2.00
N GLY A 52 -7.52 7.95 -1.99
CA GLY A 52 -7.25 8.75 -0.78
C GLY A 52 -6.44 8.00 0.27
N GLY A 53 -5.56 7.09 -0.16
CA GLY A 53 -4.71 6.26 0.71
C GLY A 53 -3.40 6.94 1.12
N ALA A 54 -2.84 6.50 2.23
CA ALA A 54 -1.50 6.87 2.68
C ALA A 54 -0.41 5.91 2.13
N GLY A 55 -0.80 4.77 1.58
CA GLY A 55 0.05 3.80 0.93
C GLY A 55 -0.73 2.84 0.06
N LEU A 56 -0.03 2.15 -0.83
CA LEU A 56 -0.58 1.09 -1.68
C LEU A 56 0.53 0.16 -2.16
N ALA A 57 0.33 -1.14 -1.99
CA ALA A 57 1.26 -2.18 -2.40
C ALA A 57 0.81 -2.88 -3.70
N ALA A 58 1.76 -3.36 -4.48
CA ALA A 58 1.49 -4.02 -5.76
C ALA A 58 0.51 -5.20 -5.67
N PRO A 59 0.53 -6.08 -4.64
CA PRO A 59 -0.49 -7.11 -4.49
C PRO A 59 -1.91 -6.57 -4.42
N GLN A 60 -2.12 -5.37 -3.89
CA GLN A 60 -3.44 -4.75 -3.80
C GLN A 60 -4.02 -4.35 -5.17
N ILE A 61 -3.21 -4.22 -6.19
CA ILE A 61 -3.67 -4.05 -7.58
C ILE A 61 -3.46 -5.32 -8.42
N GLY A 62 -3.28 -6.46 -7.78
CA GLY A 62 -3.19 -7.77 -8.42
C GLY A 62 -1.79 -8.13 -8.96
N VAL A 63 -0.76 -7.38 -8.62
CA VAL A 63 0.62 -7.61 -9.08
C VAL A 63 1.47 -8.18 -7.95
N GLY A 64 1.93 -9.42 -8.11
CA GLY A 64 2.70 -10.15 -7.10
C GLY A 64 4.19 -9.76 -7.05
N LEU A 65 4.52 -8.48 -7.01
CA LEU A 65 5.88 -7.95 -6.92
C LEU A 65 6.09 -7.14 -5.65
N ARG A 66 7.32 -7.15 -5.14
CA ARG A 66 7.70 -6.41 -3.93
C ARG A 66 7.91 -4.93 -4.21
N VAL A 67 6.80 -4.22 -4.40
CA VAL A 67 6.75 -2.78 -4.70
C VAL A 67 5.61 -2.15 -3.90
N PHE A 68 5.85 -1.00 -3.28
CA PHE A 68 4.79 -0.16 -2.72
C PHE A 68 5.09 1.34 -2.90
N THR A 69 4.04 2.14 -2.78
CA THR A 69 4.10 3.61 -2.75
C THR A 69 3.49 4.11 -1.45
N TRP A 70 3.84 5.35 -1.05
CA TRP A 70 3.23 6.04 0.08
C TRP A 70 3.04 7.53 -0.21
N PHE A 71 2.12 8.14 0.53
CA PHE A 71 1.93 9.58 0.59
C PHE A 71 1.67 9.98 2.03
N VAL A 72 2.64 10.60 2.68
CA VAL A 72 2.60 11.01 4.09
C VAL A 72 3.25 12.38 4.21
N ASP A 73 2.61 13.28 4.97
CA ASP A 73 3.10 14.63 5.24
C ASP A 73 3.43 15.47 3.98
N GLY A 74 2.67 15.24 2.92
CA GLY A 74 2.83 15.95 1.64
C GLY A 74 3.93 15.39 0.75
N GLU A 75 4.61 14.32 1.17
CA GLU A 75 5.65 13.64 0.39
C GLU A 75 5.16 12.32 -0.17
N VAL A 76 5.41 12.11 -1.45
CA VAL A 76 5.17 10.84 -2.13
C VAL A 76 6.50 10.09 -2.32
N GLY A 77 6.48 8.80 -2.05
CA GLY A 77 7.63 7.94 -2.28
C GLY A 77 7.24 6.54 -2.71
N HIS A 78 8.22 5.75 -3.05
CA HIS A 78 8.07 4.34 -3.37
C HIS A 78 9.31 3.56 -2.96
N LEU A 79 9.15 2.27 -2.73
CA LEU A 79 10.24 1.38 -2.37
C LEU A 79 10.06 0.02 -3.02
N ILE A 80 11.15 -0.51 -3.55
CA ILE A 80 11.21 -1.79 -4.26
C ILE A 80 12.13 -2.73 -3.49
N ASN A 81 11.70 -3.99 -3.30
CA ASN A 81 12.40 -5.00 -2.51
C ASN A 81 12.79 -4.48 -1.11
N PRO A 82 11.83 -3.99 -0.32
CA PRO A 82 12.14 -3.37 0.96
C PRO A 82 12.66 -4.39 1.98
N ASP A 83 13.61 -3.94 2.77
CA ASP A 83 14.02 -4.53 4.03
C ASP A 83 13.77 -3.51 5.14
N VAL A 84 12.93 -3.85 6.12
CA VAL A 84 12.45 -2.94 7.16
C VAL A 84 12.91 -3.42 8.52
N THR A 85 13.61 -2.53 9.23
CA THR A 85 14.13 -2.80 10.57
C THR A 85 13.57 -1.78 11.56
N PRO A 86 12.98 -2.20 12.68
CA PRO A 86 12.61 -1.31 13.77
C PRO A 86 13.83 -0.60 14.37
N VAL A 87 13.64 0.64 14.80
CA VAL A 87 14.65 1.41 15.53
C VAL A 87 14.17 1.59 16.97
N GLY A 88 14.87 0.95 17.89
CA GLY A 88 14.45 0.90 19.30
C GLY A 88 13.26 -0.03 19.54
N GLU A 89 12.71 0.02 20.75
CA GLU A 89 11.61 -0.84 21.20
C GLU A 89 10.27 -0.09 21.30
N GLU A 90 10.27 1.20 21.03
CA GLU A 90 9.07 2.03 21.16
C GLU A 90 8.01 1.63 20.13
N THR A 91 6.79 1.48 20.62
CA THR A 91 5.63 1.15 19.81
C THR A 91 4.51 2.15 20.03
N GLU A 92 3.68 2.34 19.02
CA GLU A 92 2.48 3.14 19.06
C GLU A 92 1.27 2.27 18.70
N GLU A 93 0.21 2.39 19.48
CA GLU A 93 -1.09 1.79 19.18
C GLU A 93 -2.04 2.89 18.69
N GLY A 94 -2.61 2.70 17.52
CA GLY A 94 -3.47 3.70 16.91
C GLY A 94 -4.27 3.16 15.74
N PRO A 95 -5.25 3.94 15.26
CA PRO A 95 -6.15 3.50 14.19
C PRO A 95 -5.39 3.24 12.90
N GLU A 96 -5.61 2.06 12.34
CA GLU A 96 -5.10 1.63 11.04
C GLU A 96 -6.24 1.13 10.17
N GLY A 97 -6.22 1.46 8.90
CA GLY A 97 -7.14 0.99 7.89
C GLY A 97 -6.38 0.48 6.67
N CYS A 98 -7.08 -0.13 5.74
CA CYS A 98 -6.50 -0.65 4.52
C CYS A 98 -7.46 -0.41 3.35
N LEU A 99 -6.91 0.00 2.20
CA LEU A 99 -7.71 0.18 0.99
C LEU A 99 -8.34 -1.13 0.48
N SER A 100 -7.76 -2.28 0.82
CA SER A 100 -8.35 -3.60 0.56
C SER A 100 -9.41 -4.03 1.59
N ILE A 101 -9.68 -3.20 2.61
CA ILE A 101 -10.66 -3.40 3.68
C ILE A 101 -11.44 -2.09 3.87
N PRO A 102 -12.20 -1.66 2.85
CA PRO A 102 -12.81 -0.32 2.87
C PRO A 102 -13.85 -0.18 3.99
N GLY A 103 -13.82 0.98 4.65
CA GLY A 103 -14.78 1.35 5.68
C GLY A 103 -14.47 0.88 7.10
N PHE A 104 -13.41 0.11 7.31
CA PHE A 104 -13.04 -0.42 8.62
C PHE A 104 -11.70 0.13 9.10
N ARG A 105 -11.61 0.33 10.41
CA ARG A 105 -10.37 0.70 11.12
C ARG A 105 -10.36 0.04 12.49
N TRP A 106 -9.18 -0.44 12.88
CA TRP A 106 -8.94 -0.95 14.25
C TRP A 106 -7.61 -0.45 14.74
N ASP A 107 -7.47 -0.32 16.07
CA ASP A 107 -6.20 0.04 16.67
C ASP A 107 -5.20 -1.09 16.47
N CYS A 108 -4.09 -0.77 15.83
CA CYS A 108 -3.01 -1.68 15.52
C CYS A 108 -1.70 -1.15 16.12
N ARG A 109 -0.98 -2.02 16.82
CA ARG A 109 0.34 -1.68 17.39
C ARG A 109 1.41 -1.81 16.32
N ARG A 110 2.21 -0.74 16.20
CA ARG A 110 3.35 -0.68 15.28
C ARG A 110 4.58 -0.13 15.98
N HIS A 111 5.77 -0.45 15.47
CA HIS A 111 6.98 0.24 15.88
C HIS A 111 6.86 1.72 15.53
N LEU A 112 7.24 2.59 16.48
CA LEU A 112 7.16 4.04 16.31
C LEU A 112 8.18 4.56 15.29
N HIS A 113 9.35 3.90 15.22
CA HIS A 113 10.45 4.26 14.34
C HIS A 113 10.94 3.05 13.57
N VAL A 114 11.15 3.21 12.25
CA VAL A 114 11.71 2.18 11.37
C VAL A 114 12.73 2.78 10.42
N VAL A 115 13.63 1.93 9.96
CA VAL A 115 14.48 2.19 8.80
C VAL A 115 14.13 1.16 7.74
N ALA A 116 13.81 1.63 6.55
CA ALA A 116 13.57 0.80 5.39
C ALA A 116 14.65 1.05 4.34
N SER A 117 15.23 0.00 3.81
CA SER A 117 16.20 0.03 2.72
C SER A 117 15.65 -0.75 1.53
N GLY A 118 15.97 -0.33 0.32
CA GLY A 118 15.55 -0.97 -0.90
C GLY A 118 16.04 -0.19 -2.11
N TRP A 119 15.27 -0.21 -3.18
CA TRP A 119 15.62 0.47 -4.43
C TRP A 119 14.48 1.37 -4.89
N ASN A 120 14.82 2.41 -5.66
CA ASN A 120 13.84 3.16 -6.45
C ASN A 120 13.55 2.46 -7.80
N MET A 121 12.63 2.99 -8.57
CA MET A 121 12.23 2.44 -9.88
C MET A 121 13.32 2.53 -10.97
N HIS A 122 14.44 3.17 -10.68
CA HIS A 122 15.60 3.26 -11.57
C HIS A 122 16.74 2.31 -11.16
N GLY A 123 16.57 1.57 -10.05
CA GLY A 123 17.58 0.64 -9.53
C GLY A 123 18.63 1.30 -8.64
N ASP A 124 18.40 2.55 -8.21
CA ASP A 124 19.28 3.19 -7.24
C ASP A 124 18.88 2.80 -5.81
N PRO A 125 19.86 2.59 -4.91
CA PRO A 125 19.57 2.26 -3.52
C PRO A 125 18.89 3.45 -2.81
N VAL A 126 17.89 3.13 -2.01
CA VAL A 126 17.11 4.09 -1.21
C VAL A 126 17.06 3.65 0.23
N ARG A 127 17.19 4.60 1.14
CA ARG A 127 17.00 4.42 2.58
C ARG A 127 15.97 5.44 3.08
N VAL A 128 14.96 4.95 3.76
CA VAL A 128 13.87 5.73 4.35
C VAL A 128 13.91 5.59 5.86
N GLU A 129 13.98 6.70 6.57
CA GLU A 129 13.82 6.75 8.03
C GLU A 129 12.42 7.24 8.35
N GLY A 130 11.57 6.34 8.85
CA GLY A 130 10.18 6.63 9.13
C GLY A 130 9.90 6.71 10.62
N SER A 131 9.05 7.67 10.99
CA SER A 131 8.51 7.81 12.34
C SER A 131 7.00 7.98 12.26
N GLU A 132 6.28 7.61 13.31
CA GLU A 132 4.83 7.82 13.43
C GLU A 132 4.06 7.29 12.22
N LEU A 133 3.34 8.15 11.49
CA LEU A 133 2.51 7.75 10.36
C LEU A 133 3.33 7.13 9.21
N LEU A 134 4.52 7.65 8.91
CA LEU A 134 5.39 7.07 7.88
C LEU A 134 5.89 5.69 8.30
N ALA A 135 6.28 5.51 9.56
CA ALA A 135 6.68 4.21 10.09
C ALA A 135 5.53 3.20 9.99
N ARG A 136 4.31 3.61 10.34
CA ARG A 136 3.10 2.79 10.23
C ARG A 136 2.83 2.40 8.78
N ALA A 137 2.85 3.36 7.85
CA ALA A 137 2.63 3.10 6.43
C ALA A 137 3.65 2.12 5.85
N VAL A 138 4.95 2.33 6.11
CA VAL A 138 6.01 1.44 5.64
C VAL A 138 5.84 0.01 6.17
N GLN A 139 5.50 -0.16 7.44
CA GLN A 139 5.23 -1.48 8.02
C GLN A 139 3.98 -2.14 7.41
N HIS A 140 2.90 -1.36 7.21
CA HIS A 140 1.65 -1.81 6.62
C HIS A 140 1.87 -2.30 5.18
N GLU A 141 2.55 -1.51 4.35
CA GLU A 141 2.79 -1.87 2.96
C GLU A 141 3.77 -3.05 2.83
N THR A 142 4.75 -3.16 3.72
CA THR A 142 5.66 -4.32 3.76
C THR A 142 4.90 -5.60 4.14
N ASP A 143 3.97 -5.52 5.08
CA ASP A 143 3.09 -6.65 5.41
C ASP A 143 2.36 -7.18 4.18
N HIS A 144 1.80 -6.29 3.33
CA HIS A 144 1.18 -6.69 2.07
C HIS A 144 2.12 -7.49 1.16
N LEU A 145 3.39 -7.12 1.10
CA LEU A 145 4.39 -7.84 0.31
C LEU A 145 4.71 -9.23 0.88
N ASP A 146 4.46 -9.44 2.16
CA ASP A 146 4.65 -10.71 2.85
C ASP A 146 3.36 -11.55 2.93
N GLY A 147 2.27 -11.10 2.30
CA GLY A 147 0.97 -11.76 2.34
C GLY A 147 0.24 -11.63 3.68
N VAL A 148 0.59 -10.60 4.46
CA VAL A 148 0.03 -10.30 5.79
C VAL A 148 -0.87 -9.07 5.69
N LEU A 149 -2.00 -9.08 6.38
CA LEU A 149 -2.89 -7.94 6.51
C LEU A 149 -2.81 -7.38 7.94
N PHE A 150 -3.08 -6.09 8.11
CA PHE A 150 -2.97 -5.45 9.42
C PHE A 150 -3.90 -6.08 10.47
N VAL A 151 -5.03 -6.65 10.05
CA VAL A 151 -5.94 -7.39 10.93
C VAL A 151 -5.30 -8.63 11.56
N ASP A 152 -4.24 -9.17 10.96
CA ASP A 152 -3.46 -10.28 11.52
C ASP A 152 -2.57 -9.83 12.68
N ARG A 153 -2.30 -8.53 12.78
CA ARG A 153 -1.47 -7.90 13.82
C ARG A 153 -2.26 -7.53 15.07
N LEU A 154 -3.59 -7.55 14.98
CA LEU A 154 -4.46 -7.27 16.11
C LEU A 154 -4.31 -8.35 17.18
N ASP A 155 -4.59 -7.97 18.43
CA ASP A 155 -4.65 -8.97 19.48
C ASP A 155 -5.78 -9.99 19.21
N PRO A 156 -5.74 -11.21 19.82
CA PRO A 156 -6.64 -12.28 19.45
C PRO A 156 -8.13 -11.95 19.55
N GLY A 157 -8.54 -11.15 20.54
CA GLY A 157 -9.93 -10.76 20.74
C GLY A 157 -10.40 -9.76 19.67
N ALA A 158 -9.63 -8.71 19.43
CA ALA A 158 -9.89 -7.71 18.40
C ALA A 158 -9.87 -8.34 17.00
N ARG A 159 -8.92 -9.24 16.75
CA ARG A 159 -8.84 -9.98 15.49
C ARG A 159 -10.09 -10.80 15.21
N ALA A 160 -10.57 -11.56 16.19
CA ALA A 160 -11.78 -12.38 16.01
C ALA A 160 -13.02 -11.51 15.71
N ALA A 161 -13.18 -10.39 16.42
CA ALA A 161 -14.24 -9.42 16.16
C ALA A 161 -14.13 -8.81 14.76
N ALA A 162 -12.92 -8.39 14.35
CA ALA A 162 -12.65 -7.82 13.03
C ALA A 162 -13.04 -8.81 11.91
N PHE A 163 -12.65 -10.05 12.00
CA PHE A 163 -13.00 -11.07 10.99
C PHE A 163 -14.50 -11.28 10.88
N ALA A 164 -15.23 -11.28 12.00
CA ALA A 164 -16.70 -11.40 11.98
C ALA A 164 -17.36 -10.18 11.30
N GLU A 165 -16.86 -8.97 11.54
CA GLU A 165 -17.32 -7.76 10.87
C GLU A 165 -17.03 -7.79 9.37
N LEU A 166 -15.85 -8.28 8.96
CA LEU A 166 -15.46 -8.40 7.55
C LEU A 166 -16.31 -9.39 6.77
N GLU A 167 -16.67 -10.52 7.40
CA GLU A 167 -17.59 -11.50 6.79
C GLU A 167 -18.98 -10.92 6.56
N ALA A 168 -19.42 -9.99 7.40
CA ALA A 168 -20.73 -9.32 7.32
C ALA A 168 -20.70 -8.04 6.47
N ALA A 169 -19.55 -7.62 5.95
CA ALA A 169 -19.41 -6.39 5.17
C ALA A 169 -20.20 -6.45 3.85
N GLU A 170 -20.77 -5.31 3.43
CA GLU A 170 -21.57 -5.21 2.19
C GLU A 170 -20.76 -5.62 0.94
N TRP A 171 -19.45 -5.37 0.94
CA TRP A 171 -18.54 -5.75 -0.14
C TRP A 171 -17.95 -7.16 0.03
N SER A 172 -18.32 -7.88 1.08
CA SER A 172 -17.85 -9.27 1.29
C SER A 172 -18.23 -10.16 0.10
N GLY A 173 -17.23 -10.86 -0.44
CA GLY A 173 -17.40 -11.68 -1.65
C GLY A 173 -17.19 -10.92 -2.97
N MET A 174 -17.00 -9.61 -2.96
CA MET A 174 -16.51 -8.88 -4.13
C MET A 174 -15.00 -9.09 -4.30
N ALA A 175 -14.54 -9.17 -5.54
CA ALA A 175 -13.12 -9.37 -5.83
C ALA A 175 -12.30 -8.07 -5.73
N GLU A 176 -12.87 -6.97 -6.23
CA GLU A 176 -12.16 -5.70 -6.37
C GLU A 176 -13.15 -4.53 -6.48
N TYR A 177 -12.64 -3.31 -6.32
CA TYR A 177 -13.36 -2.08 -6.64
C TYR A 177 -12.45 -1.09 -7.37
N LEU A 178 -13.05 -0.24 -8.23
CA LEU A 178 -12.33 0.85 -8.87
C LEU A 178 -12.47 2.12 -8.02
N PRO A 179 -11.37 2.71 -7.51
CA PRO A 179 -11.44 3.97 -6.81
C PRO A 179 -11.97 5.08 -7.73
N VAL A 180 -12.94 5.84 -7.24
CA VAL A 180 -13.44 7.02 -7.94
C VAL A 180 -12.82 8.24 -7.26
N PRO A 181 -12.03 9.06 -7.97
CA PRO A 181 -11.48 10.28 -7.40
C PRO A 181 -12.60 11.16 -6.82
N ALA A 182 -12.36 11.72 -5.65
CA ALA A 182 -13.29 12.68 -5.08
C ALA A 182 -13.52 13.83 -6.09
N PRO A 183 -14.78 14.30 -6.30
CA PRO A 183 -15.05 15.39 -7.23
C PRO A 183 -14.25 16.62 -6.81
N VAL A 184 -13.52 17.20 -7.78
CA VAL A 184 -12.78 18.45 -7.56
C VAL A 184 -13.80 19.55 -7.31
N VAL A 185 -13.94 19.95 -6.06
CA VAL A 185 -14.73 21.15 -5.72
C VAL A 185 -13.92 22.35 -6.16
N LYS A 186 -14.31 22.96 -7.29
CA LYS A 186 -13.75 24.23 -7.71
C LYS A 186 -14.25 25.29 -6.71
N VAL A 187 -13.40 25.68 -5.79
CA VAL A 187 -13.64 26.88 -4.96
C VAL A 187 -13.43 28.07 -5.87
N SER A 188 -14.49 28.76 -6.23
CA SER A 188 -14.39 30.03 -6.94
C SER A 188 -13.70 31.04 -6.03
N PRO A 189 -12.65 31.74 -6.47
CA PRO A 189 -12.08 32.82 -5.68
C PRO A 189 -13.12 33.95 -5.55
N HIS A 190 -13.41 34.33 -4.32
CA HIS A 190 -14.19 35.55 -4.01
C HIS A 190 -13.29 36.76 -4.11
#